data_5efa1572d11b3475dc27988f369ee3ab
#
_entry.id   5efa1572d11b3475dc27988f369ee3ab
#
_cell.length_a   1.000
_cell.length_b   1.000
_cell.length_c   1.000
_cell.angle_alpha   90.00
_cell.angle_beta   90.00
_cell.angle_gamma   90.00
#
_symmetry.space_group_name_H-M   'P 1'
#
loop_
_entity.id
_entity.type
_entity.pdbx_description
1 polymer ?
#
loop_
_entity_poly.entity_id
_entity_poly.type
_entity_poly.pdbx_seq_one_letter_code
_entity_poly.pdbx_strand_id
1 'polypeptide(L)'
;ADGKLQYDIPNLMKSKPVDNAFDILGELPGVGKSGDNISLLGTSETTIIINGRKSSMTPEQLADMLKATPSSKVKKIEVMYSTPPQYGVRGASINVVIENDRSLADILKGEISLTGKQAWYFSPTALMNLSYTGKKYAADLSYSANYRHGRSTEDMHAEPTVNGTKYDILQKNWSENKGISHN
;
A
#
# COMPACT_ATOMS: atom_id res chain seq x y z
N ALA A 1 8.85 36.48 -3.06
CA ALA A 1 7.67 35.67 -3.41
C ALA A 1 8.21 34.30 -3.77
N ASP A 2 7.95 33.30 -2.95
CA ASP A 2 8.60 31.96 -3.00
C ASP A 2 8.07 31.03 -4.11
N GLY A 3 7.49 31.53 -5.18
CA GLY A 3 7.01 30.70 -6.31
C GLY A 3 5.98 29.62 -5.93
N LYS A 4 5.32 29.80 -4.76
CA LYS A 4 4.43 28.85 -4.13
C LYS A 4 3.01 29.41 -4.15
N LEU A 5 2.11 28.69 -4.79
CA LEU A 5 0.68 28.99 -4.76
C LEU A 5 0.02 28.18 -3.62
N GLN A 6 -0.61 28.87 -2.70
CA GLN A 6 -1.29 28.23 -1.57
C GLN A 6 -2.78 28.40 -1.70
N TYR A 7 -3.50 27.27 -1.60
CA TYR A 7 -4.96 27.20 -1.61
C TYR A 7 -5.46 26.85 -0.22
N ASP A 8 -6.31 27.69 0.34
CA ASP A 8 -7.02 27.45 1.59
C ASP A 8 -8.31 26.64 1.28
N ILE A 9 -8.30 25.38 1.62
CA ILE A 9 -9.34 24.43 1.25
C ILE A 9 -10.68 24.72 1.93
N PRO A 10 -10.76 25.05 3.23
CA PRO A 10 -12.01 25.45 3.86
C PRO A 10 -12.76 26.57 3.14
N ASN A 11 -12.03 27.52 2.55
CA ASN A 11 -12.64 28.59 1.79
C ASN A 11 -13.04 28.18 0.37
N LEU A 12 -12.24 27.34 -0.28
CA LEU A 12 -12.52 26.80 -1.62
C LEU A 12 -13.79 25.95 -1.61
N MET A 13 -13.98 25.13 -0.59
CA MET A 13 -15.10 24.20 -0.45
C MET A 13 -16.45 24.84 -0.20
N LYS A 14 -16.49 26.10 0.22
CA LYS A 14 -17.76 26.85 0.34
C LYS A 14 -18.45 27.04 -1.01
N SER A 15 -17.67 27.08 -2.09
CA SER A 15 -18.18 27.30 -3.46
C SER A 15 -18.33 26.00 -4.26
N LYS A 16 -17.58 24.95 -3.90
CA LYS A 16 -17.57 23.66 -4.59
C LYS A 16 -17.44 22.52 -3.58
N PRO A 17 -18.55 21.88 -3.18
CA PRO A 17 -18.47 20.73 -2.29
C PRO A 17 -17.79 19.56 -2.99
N VAL A 18 -16.71 19.05 -2.40
CA VAL A 18 -15.97 17.87 -2.82
C VAL A 18 -15.77 16.95 -1.62
N ASP A 19 -15.84 15.64 -1.85
CA ASP A 19 -15.92 14.68 -0.76
C ASP A 19 -14.54 14.28 -0.21
N ASN A 20 -13.51 14.26 -1.04
CA ASN A 20 -12.19 13.74 -0.67
C ASN A 20 -11.04 14.60 -1.19
N ALA A 21 -9.83 14.32 -0.66
CA ALA A 21 -8.62 15.06 -0.99
C ALA A 21 -8.20 14.91 -2.47
N PHE A 22 -8.48 13.77 -3.09
CA PHE A 22 -8.15 13.52 -4.50
C PHE A 22 -8.98 14.38 -5.44
N ASP A 23 -10.26 14.55 -5.14
CA ASP A 23 -11.15 15.39 -5.96
C ASP A 23 -10.85 16.88 -5.77
N ILE A 24 -10.45 17.30 -4.56
CA ILE A 24 -9.98 18.68 -4.34
C ILE A 24 -8.83 19.00 -5.29
N LEU A 25 -7.84 18.10 -5.45
CA LEU A 25 -6.70 18.33 -6.32
C LEU A 25 -7.13 18.53 -7.77
N GLY A 26 -8.14 17.79 -8.24
CA GLY A 26 -8.67 17.95 -9.59
C GLY A 26 -9.40 19.29 -9.85
N GLU A 27 -9.84 19.97 -8.81
CA GLU A 27 -10.52 21.27 -8.90
C GLU A 27 -9.57 22.46 -8.82
N LEU A 28 -8.28 22.22 -8.57
CA LEU A 28 -7.30 23.30 -8.45
C LEU A 28 -6.86 23.79 -9.82
N PRO A 29 -6.77 25.11 -10.03
CA PRO A 29 -6.22 25.68 -11.26
C PRO A 29 -4.80 25.19 -11.53
N GLY A 30 -4.54 24.74 -12.77
CA GLY A 30 -3.22 24.27 -13.17
C GLY A 30 -2.91 22.83 -12.77
N VAL A 31 -3.83 22.12 -12.14
CA VAL A 31 -3.69 20.68 -11.83
C VAL A 31 -4.45 19.87 -12.87
N GLY A 32 -3.77 18.92 -13.49
CA GLY A 32 -4.33 17.91 -14.39
C GLY A 32 -4.54 16.60 -13.67
N LYS A 33 -5.65 15.92 -13.98
CA LYS A 33 -6.01 14.60 -13.43
C LYS A 33 -6.24 13.64 -14.58
N SER A 34 -5.52 12.52 -14.61
CA SER A 34 -5.67 11.47 -15.61
C SER A 34 -5.65 10.11 -14.93
N GLY A 35 -6.84 9.51 -14.75
CA GLY A 35 -7.00 8.33 -13.91
C GLY A 35 -6.55 8.60 -12.49
N ASP A 36 -5.59 7.82 -12.01
CA ASP A 36 -5.00 7.96 -10.67
C ASP A 36 -3.78 8.90 -10.62
N ASN A 37 -3.37 9.41 -11.78
CA ASN A 37 -2.24 10.33 -11.87
C ASN A 37 -2.68 11.78 -11.73
N ILE A 38 -1.91 12.52 -10.93
CA ILE A 38 -2.05 13.97 -10.72
C ILE A 38 -0.79 14.64 -11.24
N SER A 39 -0.95 15.65 -12.06
CA SER A 39 0.16 16.40 -12.65
C SER A 39 -0.11 17.91 -12.64
N LEU A 40 0.94 18.71 -12.66
CA LEU A 40 0.85 20.14 -12.89
C LEU A 40 0.96 20.42 -14.39
N LEU A 41 0.06 21.23 -14.92
CA LEU A 41 0.09 21.64 -16.31
C LEU A 41 1.38 22.40 -16.61
N GLY A 42 2.04 22.02 -17.71
CA GLY A 42 3.31 22.63 -18.11
C GLY A 42 4.56 22.05 -17.44
N THR A 43 4.42 20.94 -16.71
CA THR A 43 5.55 20.23 -16.11
C THR A 43 5.67 18.82 -16.67
N SER A 44 6.90 18.29 -16.75
CA SER A 44 7.17 16.92 -17.21
C SER A 44 6.89 15.88 -16.13
N GLU A 45 7.07 16.26 -14.88
CA GLU A 45 6.87 15.39 -13.72
C GLU A 45 6.38 16.22 -12.52
N THR A 46 5.49 15.64 -11.73
CA THR A 46 4.97 16.26 -10.52
C THR A 46 5.09 15.31 -9.35
N THR A 47 5.78 15.73 -8.31
CA THR A 47 5.88 14.93 -7.07
C THR A 47 4.82 15.36 -6.08
N ILE A 48 4.11 14.39 -5.52
CA ILE A 48 3.16 14.64 -4.42
C ILE A 48 3.88 14.55 -3.08
N ILE A 49 3.66 15.54 -2.27
CA ILE A 49 4.22 15.71 -0.92
C ILE A 49 3.05 15.67 0.07
N ILE A 50 3.17 14.96 1.15
CA ILE A 50 2.16 14.89 2.21
C ILE A 50 2.76 15.45 3.49
N ASN A 51 2.11 16.49 4.04
CA ASN A 51 2.56 17.14 5.28
C ASN A 51 4.06 17.54 5.25
N GLY A 52 4.53 18.02 4.10
CA GLY A 52 5.92 18.46 3.94
C GLY A 52 6.94 17.35 3.68
N ARG A 53 6.51 16.09 3.50
CA ARG A 53 7.40 14.95 3.23
C ARG A 53 7.05 14.30 1.89
N LYS A 54 8.08 13.96 1.12
CA LYS A 54 7.93 13.20 -0.12
C LYS A 54 7.25 11.86 0.20
N SER A 55 6.19 11.53 -0.53
CA SER A 55 5.57 10.21 -0.45
C SER A 55 6.43 9.16 -1.16
N SER A 56 6.55 7.99 -0.55
CA SER A 56 7.17 6.80 -1.16
C SER A 56 6.14 5.84 -1.79
N MET A 57 4.85 6.22 -1.76
CA MET A 57 3.76 5.45 -2.33
C MET A 57 3.81 5.46 -3.86
N THR A 58 3.30 4.39 -4.49
CA THR A 58 3.04 4.42 -5.93
C THR A 58 1.90 5.41 -6.26
N PRO A 59 1.74 5.86 -7.51
CA PRO A 59 0.65 6.75 -7.88
C PRO A 59 -0.73 6.21 -7.51
N GLU A 60 -0.97 4.90 -7.68
CA GLU A 60 -2.22 4.23 -7.33
C GLU A 60 -2.46 4.24 -5.82
N GLN A 61 -1.46 3.84 -5.03
CA GLN A 61 -1.55 3.86 -3.56
C GLN A 61 -1.80 5.26 -3.02
N LEU A 62 -1.15 6.26 -3.64
CA LEU A 62 -1.34 7.66 -3.26
C LEU A 62 -2.74 8.16 -3.60
N ALA A 63 -3.25 7.81 -4.80
CA ALA A 63 -4.62 8.13 -5.20
C ALA A 63 -5.64 7.50 -4.26
N ASP A 64 -5.48 6.23 -3.90
CA ASP A 64 -6.36 5.52 -2.97
C ASP A 64 -6.35 6.17 -1.58
N MET A 65 -5.17 6.54 -1.07
CA MET A 65 -5.03 7.24 0.20
C MET A 65 -5.72 8.61 0.17
N LEU A 66 -5.57 9.36 -0.91
CA LEU A 66 -6.21 10.68 -1.08
C LEU A 66 -7.72 10.56 -1.27
N LYS A 67 -8.22 9.54 -1.98
CA LYS A 67 -9.65 9.23 -2.09
C LYS A 67 -10.26 8.82 -0.75
N ALA A 68 -9.51 8.10 0.08
CA ALA A 68 -9.94 7.72 1.43
C ALA A 68 -9.83 8.88 2.44
N THR A 69 -9.19 10.00 2.09
CA THR A 69 -9.02 11.15 2.97
C THR A 69 -10.18 12.13 2.76
N PRO A 70 -11.06 12.33 3.76
CA PRO A 70 -12.16 13.31 3.66
C PRO A 70 -11.62 14.71 3.39
N SER A 71 -12.32 15.45 2.56
CA SER A 71 -11.99 16.83 2.22
C SER A 71 -11.87 17.74 3.45
N SER A 72 -12.70 17.49 4.48
CA SER A 72 -12.68 18.24 5.75
C SER A 72 -11.35 18.13 6.51
N LYS A 73 -10.54 17.10 6.24
CA LYS A 73 -9.21 16.93 6.82
C LYS A 73 -8.10 17.66 6.07
N VAL A 74 -8.37 18.17 4.88
CA VAL A 74 -7.39 18.92 4.09
C VAL A 74 -7.41 20.38 4.53
N LYS A 75 -6.31 20.84 5.15
CA LYS A 75 -6.18 22.23 5.60
C LYS A 75 -5.85 23.17 4.45
N LYS A 76 -4.81 22.80 3.69
CA LYS A 76 -4.31 23.60 2.57
C LYS A 76 -3.61 22.70 1.55
N ILE A 77 -3.53 23.20 0.34
CA ILE A 77 -2.72 22.62 -0.72
C ILE A 77 -1.76 23.69 -1.23
N GLU A 78 -0.50 23.31 -1.39
CA GLU A 78 0.55 24.18 -1.87
C GLU A 78 1.06 23.64 -3.21
N VAL A 79 0.90 24.43 -4.26
CA VAL A 79 1.37 24.10 -5.61
C VAL A 79 2.69 24.84 -5.85
N MET A 80 3.72 24.09 -6.22
CA MET A 80 5.08 24.59 -6.42
C MET A 80 5.60 24.13 -7.77
N TYR A 81 5.82 25.05 -8.69
CA TYR A 81 6.46 24.77 -9.98
C TYR A 81 7.98 24.59 -9.85
N SER A 82 8.56 25.13 -8.80
CA SER A 82 9.94 24.91 -8.37
C SER A 82 9.93 24.62 -6.87
N THR A 83 10.21 23.37 -6.53
CA THR A 83 10.12 22.91 -5.13
C THR A 83 11.34 23.37 -4.35
N PRO A 84 11.15 24.04 -3.20
CA PRO A 84 12.25 24.42 -2.32
C PRO A 84 13.04 23.20 -1.81
N PRO A 85 14.36 23.29 -1.63
CA PRO A 85 15.22 22.16 -1.23
C PRO A 85 14.82 21.46 0.07
N GLN A 86 14.16 22.18 0.97
CA GLN A 86 13.68 21.66 2.25
C GLN A 86 12.71 20.47 2.14
N TYR A 87 12.08 20.29 1.00
CA TYR A 87 11.17 19.15 0.76
C TYR A 87 11.90 17.90 0.21
N GLY A 88 13.20 18.02 -0.08
CA GLY A 88 14.00 16.90 -0.62
C GLY A 88 13.56 16.43 -2.01
N VAL A 89 12.88 17.30 -2.76
CA VAL A 89 12.33 17.00 -4.09
C VAL A 89 12.85 18.05 -5.09
N ARG A 90 13.11 17.63 -6.32
CA ARG A 90 13.46 18.52 -7.43
C ARG A 90 12.27 18.65 -8.38
N GLY A 91 12.17 19.79 -9.06
CA GLY A 91 11.12 20.06 -10.04
C GLY A 91 9.83 20.54 -9.40
N ALA A 92 8.71 20.21 -10.03
CA ALA A 92 7.40 20.63 -9.61
C ALA A 92 6.82 19.68 -8.55
N SER A 93 6.05 20.23 -7.61
CA SER A 93 5.39 19.43 -6.57
C SER A 93 4.07 20.04 -6.10
N ILE A 94 3.25 19.17 -5.53
CA ILE A 94 2.02 19.54 -4.83
C ILE A 94 2.14 19.00 -3.39
N ASN A 95 2.10 19.90 -2.41
CA ASN A 95 2.09 19.52 -1.01
C ASN A 95 0.66 19.58 -0.46
N VAL A 96 0.12 18.44 -0.10
CA VAL A 96 -1.19 18.30 0.54
C VAL A 96 -0.99 18.28 2.05
N VAL A 97 -1.49 19.32 2.72
CA VAL A 97 -1.43 19.43 4.17
C VAL A 97 -2.73 18.91 4.75
N ILE A 98 -2.66 17.71 5.27
CA ILE A 98 -3.78 17.01 5.88
C ILE A 98 -3.70 17.22 7.40
N GLU A 99 -4.84 17.53 8.00
CA GLU A 99 -4.96 17.55 9.45
C GLU A 99 -4.73 16.13 9.96
N ASN A 100 -3.57 15.91 10.55
CA ASN A 100 -3.43 14.75 11.39
C ASN A 100 -4.16 15.08 12.71
N ASP A 101 -5.09 14.27 13.11
CA ASP A 101 -5.66 14.28 14.46
C ASP A 101 -4.57 13.94 15.51
N ARG A 102 -3.42 14.63 15.40
CA ARG A 102 -2.32 14.50 16.36
C ARG A 102 -2.64 15.18 17.71
N SER A 103 -3.82 15.72 17.84
CA SER A 103 -4.26 16.29 19.11
C SER A 103 -4.72 15.23 20.11
N LEU A 104 -4.83 13.99 19.73
CA LEU A 104 -5.35 12.94 20.57
C LEU A 104 -4.36 11.78 20.65
N ALA A 105 -4.00 11.46 21.88
CA ALA A 105 -3.53 10.18 22.39
C ALA A 105 -2.75 9.30 21.40
N ASP A 106 -1.66 8.77 21.86
CA ASP A 106 -0.95 7.68 21.23
C ASP A 106 -1.91 6.70 20.55
N ILE A 107 -1.80 6.54 19.23
CA ILE A 107 -2.69 5.69 18.45
C ILE A 107 -2.08 4.29 18.42
N LEU A 108 -2.78 3.35 19.01
CA LEU A 108 -2.48 1.93 18.89
C LEU A 108 -3.47 1.32 17.87
N LYS A 109 -2.94 0.76 16.78
CA LYS A 109 -3.71 0.01 15.79
C LYS A 109 -3.28 -1.44 15.83
N GLY A 110 -4.24 -2.35 15.86
CA GLY A 110 -3.99 -3.79 15.79
C GLY A 110 -4.83 -4.42 14.69
N GLU A 111 -4.23 -5.34 13.97
CA GLU A 111 -4.89 -6.17 12.98
C GLU A 111 -4.52 -7.62 13.22
N ILE A 112 -5.52 -8.50 13.23
CA ILE A 112 -5.34 -9.94 13.30
C ILE A 112 -6.03 -10.56 12.09
N SER A 113 -5.28 -11.32 11.32
CA SER A 113 -5.78 -12.07 10.17
C SER A 113 -5.59 -13.55 10.40
N LEU A 114 -6.66 -14.31 10.27
CA LEU A 114 -6.64 -15.76 10.34
C LEU A 114 -7.09 -16.32 9.01
N THR A 115 -6.25 -17.12 8.38
CA THR A 115 -6.54 -17.75 7.10
C THR A 115 -6.38 -19.26 7.24
N GLY A 116 -7.37 -20.02 6.76
CA GLY A 116 -7.31 -21.46 6.69
C GLY A 116 -7.32 -21.93 5.24
N LYS A 117 -6.37 -22.77 4.87
CA LYS A 117 -6.37 -23.48 3.58
C LYS A 117 -6.72 -24.93 3.84
N GLN A 118 -7.76 -25.42 3.15
CA GLN A 118 -8.15 -26.83 3.16
C GLN A 118 -7.77 -27.45 1.81
N ALA A 119 -6.87 -28.40 1.85
CA ALA A 119 -6.57 -29.27 0.72
C ALA A 119 -6.78 -30.72 1.21
N TRP A 120 -5.76 -31.57 1.21
CA TRP A 120 -5.82 -32.87 1.90
C TRP A 120 -5.89 -32.71 3.42
N TYR A 121 -5.17 -31.70 3.93
CA TYR A 121 -5.12 -31.36 5.35
C TYR A 121 -5.37 -29.86 5.53
N PHE A 122 -5.83 -29.51 6.72
CA PHE A 122 -6.06 -28.13 7.09
C PHE A 122 -4.74 -27.45 7.46
N SER A 123 -4.46 -26.30 6.85
CA SER A 123 -3.23 -25.52 7.04
C SER A 123 -3.59 -24.07 7.42
N PRO A 124 -3.65 -23.76 8.73
CA PRO A 124 -3.95 -22.42 9.21
C PRO A 124 -2.72 -21.50 9.15
N THR A 125 -2.99 -20.22 8.91
CA THR A 125 -2.03 -19.12 9.02
C THR A 125 -2.63 -18.04 9.90
N ALA A 126 -1.87 -17.56 10.87
CA ALA A 126 -2.22 -16.44 11.71
C ALA A 126 -1.22 -15.30 11.45
N LEU A 127 -1.74 -14.09 11.26
CA LEU A 127 -0.97 -12.85 11.12
C LEU A 127 -1.46 -11.87 12.18
N MET A 128 -0.53 -11.21 12.86
CA MET A 128 -0.81 -10.14 13.80
C MET A 128 0.10 -8.96 13.47
N ASN A 129 -0.49 -7.80 13.24
CA ASN A 129 0.20 -6.54 13.08
C ASN A 129 -0.24 -5.60 14.19
N LEU A 130 0.71 -4.98 14.86
CA LEU A 130 0.49 -3.99 15.88
C LEU A 130 1.32 -2.76 15.56
N SER A 131 0.68 -1.62 15.38
CA SER A 131 1.32 -0.35 15.09
C SER A 131 0.99 0.66 16.17
N TYR A 132 2.02 1.20 16.79
CA TYR A 132 1.91 2.28 17.75
C TYR A 132 2.49 3.56 17.15
N THR A 133 1.72 4.63 17.18
CA THR A 133 2.17 5.95 16.74
C THR A 133 1.89 6.97 17.84
N GLY A 134 2.94 7.41 18.50
CA GLY A 134 2.88 8.44 19.51
C GLY A 134 3.51 9.76 19.06
N LYS A 135 3.51 10.76 19.93
CA LYS A 135 4.05 12.10 19.64
C LYS A 135 5.55 12.09 19.34
N LYS A 136 6.32 11.20 19.97
CA LYS A 136 7.78 11.13 19.88
C LYS A 136 8.29 9.83 19.27
N TYR A 137 7.53 8.76 19.39
CA TYR A 137 7.94 7.42 18.98
C TYR A 137 6.89 6.77 18.11
N ALA A 138 7.33 5.96 17.17
CA ALA A 138 6.49 5.05 16.41
C ALA A 138 7.15 3.67 16.46
N ALA A 139 6.35 2.62 16.60
CA ALA A 139 6.81 1.25 16.63
C ALA A 139 5.81 0.36 15.92
N ASP A 140 6.31 -0.55 15.10
CA ASP A 140 5.52 -1.55 14.41
C ASP A 140 6.02 -2.93 14.81
N LEU A 141 5.09 -3.82 15.16
CA LEU A 141 5.34 -5.21 15.47
C LEU A 141 4.49 -6.06 14.55
N SER A 142 5.13 -6.95 13.80
CA SER A 142 4.46 -7.93 12.97
C SER A 142 4.87 -9.33 13.41
N TYR A 143 3.92 -10.21 13.55
CA TYR A 143 4.15 -11.61 13.86
C TYR A 143 3.30 -12.49 12.96
N SER A 144 3.92 -13.51 12.39
CA SER A 144 3.21 -14.52 11.62
C SER A 144 3.52 -15.93 12.10
N ALA A 145 2.50 -16.75 12.16
CA ALA A 145 2.61 -18.18 12.42
C ALA A 145 1.90 -18.94 11.31
N ASN A 146 2.58 -19.88 10.72
CA ASN A 146 2.04 -20.71 9.64
C ASN A 146 2.26 -22.18 9.98
N TYR A 147 1.16 -22.95 10.02
CA TYR A 147 1.21 -24.39 10.07
C TYR A 147 0.92 -24.94 8.67
N ARG A 148 1.85 -25.69 8.14
CA ARG A 148 1.72 -26.36 6.84
C ARG A 148 1.64 -27.86 7.05
N HIS A 149 0.59 -28.45 6.49
CA HIS A 149 0.45 -29.90 6.41
C HIS A 149 0.04 -30.25 4.99
N GLY A 150 0.92 -30.94 4.29
CA GLY A 150 0.73 -31.28 2.89
C GLY A 150 1.06 -32.74 2.62
N ARG A 151 0.42 -33.28 1.60
CA ARG A 151 0.72 -34.58 1.01
C ARG A 151 1.07 -34.35 -0.47
N SER A 152 2.19 -34.88 -0.91
CA SER A 152 2.56 -34.97 -2.31
C SER A 152 2.44 -36.43 -2.76
N THR A 153 1.87 -36.63 -3.94
CA THR A 153 1.79 -37.95 -4.56
C THR A 153 2.45 -37.82 -5.93
N GLU A 154 3.35 -38.71 -6.22
CA GLU A 154 4.05 -38.79 -7.50
C GLU A 154 3.83 -40.20 -8.05
N ASP A 155 3.20 -40.28 -9.21
CA ASP A 155 3.00 -41.52 -9.95
C ASP A 155 4.02 -41.57 -11.07
N MET A 156 4.90 -42.57 -11.03
CA MET A 156 5.91 -42.82 -12.07
C MET A 156 5.51 -44.09 -12.84
N HIS A 157 5.40 -43.94 -14.15
CA HIS A 157 5.16 -45.04 -15.08
C HIS A 157 6.40 -45.23 -15.93
N ALA A 158 6.97 -46.41 -15.93
CA ALA A 158 8.14 -46.75 -16.73
C ALA A 158 7.93 -48.08 -17.45
N GLU A 159 8.28 -48.14 -18.72
CA GLU A 159 8.24 -49.34 -19.57
C GLU A 159 9.62 -49.75 -20.03
N PRO A 160 10.48 -50.25 -19.14
CA PRO A 160 11.80 -50.75 -19.52
C PRO A 160 11.69 -52.05 -20.33
N THR A 161 12.54 -52.18 -21.33
CA THR A 161 12.72 -53.44 -22.05
C THR A 161 14.03 -54.10 -21.61
N VAL A 162 13.96 -55.27 -21.01
CA VAL A 162 15.12 -56.03 -20.57
C VAL A 162 15.12 -57.41 -21.26
N ASN A 163 16.20 -57.73 -21.95
CA ASN A 163 16.35 -58.98 -22.73
C ASN A 163 15.20 -59.23 -23.72
N GLY A 164 14.68 -58.16 -24.37
CA GLY A 164 13.59 -58.24 -25.32
C GLY A 164 12.19 -58.34 -24.71
N THR A 165 12.07 -58.38 -23.39
CA THR A 165 10.79 -58.41 -22.67
C THR A 165 10.47 -57.01 -22.16
N LYS A 166 9.28 -56.48 -22.47
CA LYS A 166 8.75 -55.23 -21.92
C LYS A 166 8.17 -55.46 -20.52
N TYR A 167 8.60 -54.60 -19.62
CA TYR A 167 8.05 -54.57 -18.26
C TYR A 167 7.29 -53.28 -18.11
N ASP A 168 6.11 -53.36 -17.52
CA ASP A 168 5.29 -52.20 -17.11
C ASP A 168 5.44 -51.99 -15.60
N ILE A 169 6.08 -50.89 -15.23
CA ILE A 169 6.36 -50.57 -13.82
C ILE A 169 5.58 -49.32 -13.46
N LEU A 170 4.58 -49.46 -12.61
CA LEU A 170 3.85 -48.38 -12.00
C LEU A 170 4.33 -48.22 -10.55
N GLN A 171 5.04 -47.11 -10.29
CA GLN A 171 5.48 -46.75 -8.96
C GLN A 171 4.69 -45.56 -8.45
N LYS A 172 4.08 -45.73 -7.29
CA LYS A 172 3.37 -44.67 -6.57
C LYS A 172 4.16 -44.27 -5.35
N ASN A 173 4.67 -43.06 -5.35
CA ASN A 173 5.34 -42.45 -4.21
C ASN A 173 4.41 -41.47 -3.55
N TRP A 174 4.34 -41.48 -2.23
CA TRP A 174 3.68 -40.45 -1.47
C TRP A 174 4.59 -39.97 -0.37
N SER A 175 4.55 -38.67 -0.12
CA SER A 175 5.26 -38.05 0.98
C SER A 175 4.35 -37.11 1.72
N GLU A 176 4.50 -37.10 3.04
CA GLU A 176 3.77 -36.21 3.94
C GLU A 176 4.76 -35.20 4.51
N ASN A 177 4.41 -33.93 4.45
CA ASN A 177 5.24 -32.86 4.96
C ASN A 177 4.46 -32.03 5.98
N LYS A 178 5.04 -31.90 7.18
CA LYS A 178 4.52 -31.08 8.28
C LYS A 178 5.57 -30.08 8.69
N GLY A 179 5.16 -28.82 8.87
CA GLY A 179 6.07 -27.78 9.30
C GLY A 179 5.35 -26.63 9.97
N ILE A 180 6.01 -26.03 10.94
CA ILE A 180 5.60 -24.78 11.58
C ILE A 180 6.68 -23.75 11.26
N SER A 181 6.28 -22.59 10.80
CA SER A 181 7.19 -21.45 10.59
C SER A 181 6.67 -20.22 11.34
N HIS A 182 7.59 -19.48 11.91
CA HIS A 182 7.37 -18.24 12.64
C HIS A 182 8.27 -17.17 12.04
N ASN A 183 7.76 -15.94 11.90
CA ASN A 183 8.49 -14.72 11.50
C ASN A 183 8.08 -13.56 12.39
#